data_e251f8b72d0841a9e78364015fd2f610
#
_entry.id   e251f8b72d0841a9e78364015fd2f610
#
_cell.length_a   1.000
_cell.length_b   1.000
_cell.length_c   1.000
_cell.angle_alpha   90.00
_cell.angle_beta   90.00
_cell.angle_gamma   90.00
#
_symmetry.space_group_name_H-M   'P 1'
#
loop_
_entity.id
_entity.type
_entity.pdbx_description
1 polymer ?
#
loop_
_entity_poly.entity_id
_entity_poly.type
_entity_poly.pdbx_seq_one_letter_code
_entity_poly.pdbx_strand_id
1 'polypeptide(L)'
;MVEAGFKSDNHMLMFPAGLNSRKQKDGSIHDLPWKKTFITKSVECHRDVVPIYFSGRNSERFYRIAKFSDRWLPFNLAMIFLVDEMYRNVGKHFDIYIGKPIPWQTFDKSRTPQEWAQWVQQEAYKLPLEK
;
A
#
# COMPACT_ATOMS: atom_id res chain seq x y z
N MET A 1 8.09 18.74 -2.90
CA MET A 1 8.58 17.62 -3.76
C MET A 1 7.42 16.74 -4.26
N VAL A 2 6.57 16.17 -3.40
CA VAL A 2 5.42 15.32 -3.82
C VAL A 2 4.43 16.09 -4.71
N GLU A 3 4.11 17.32 -4.35
CA GLU A 3 3.16 18.15 -5.09
C GLU A 3 3.62 18.51 -6.51
N ALA A 4 4.92 18.76 -6.69
CA ALA A 4 5.51 19.00 -8.00
C ALA A 4 5.43 17.74 -8.89
N GLY A 5 5.57 16.53 -8.31
CA GLY A 5 5.39 15.27 -9.02
C GLY A 5 3.97 15.08 -9.54
N PHE A 6 2.95 15.44 -8.74
CA PHE A 6 1.55 15.35 -9.17
C PHE A 6 1.18 16.35 -10.27
N LYS A 7 1.87 17.48 -10.35
CA LYS A 7 1.68 18.49 -11.40
C LYS A 7 2.49 18.23 -12.68
N SER A 8 3.42 17.27 -12.66
CA SER A 8 4.21 16.88 -13.83
C SER A 8 3.53 15.75 -14.60
N ASP A 9 3.97 15.48 -15.83
CA ASP A 9 3.48 14.34 -16.65
C ASP A 9 4.07 12.99 -16.21
N ASN A 10 4.89 12.97 -15.16
CA ASN A 10 5.51 11.73 -14.67
C ASN A 10 4.50 10.85 -13.95
N HIS A 11 4.63 9.53 -14.10
CA HIS A 11 3.91 8.58 -13.26
C HIS A 11 4.39 8.66 -11.83
N MET A 12 3.45 8.55 -10.88
CA MET A 12 3.72 8.56 -9.44
C MET A 12 3.40 7.21 -8.84
N LEU A 13 4.41 6.52 -8.28
CA LEU A 13 4.19 5.34 -7.47
C LEU A 13 4.02 5.75 -6.01
N MET A 14 2.94 5.30 -5.38
CA MET A 14 2.64 5.61 -3.99
C MET A 14 2.37 4.35 -3.17
N PHE A 15 2.78 4.37 -1.91
CA PHE A 15 2.51 3.34 -0.91
C PHE A 15 1.60 3.94 0.18
N PRO A 16 0.26 3.93 -0.02
CA PRO A 16 -0.65 4.73 0.80
C PRO A 16 -0.75 4.26 2.26
N ALA A 17 -0.41 3.02 2.56
CA ALA A 17 -0.33 2.52 3.94
C ALA A 17 0.77 3.22 4.77
N GLY A 18 1.84 3.68 4.11
CA GLY A 18 2.98 4.36 4.73
C GLY A 18 3.89 3.46 5.57
N LEU A 19 3.48 2.24 5.89
CA LEU A 19 4.23 1.21 6.61
C LEU A 19 4.00 -0.15 5.95
N ASN A 20 4.88 -1.10 6.24
CA ASN A 20 4.72 -2.47 5.78
C ASN A 20 3.48 -3.13 6.37
N SER A 21 2.93 -4.12 5.64
CA SER A 21 1.82 -4.95 6.09
C SER A 21 2.05 -5.53 7.48
N ARG A 22 1.00 -5.71 8.24
CA ARG A 22 1.04 -6.25 9.61
C ARG A 22 0.25 -7.54 9.71
N LYS A 23 0.76 -8.46 10.54
CA LYS A 23 0.05 -9.68 10.88
C LYS A 23 -1.06 -9.37 11.87
N GLN A 24 -2.29 -9.66 11.51
CA GLN A 24 -3.48 -9.46 12.33
C GLN A 24 -3.62 -10.56 13.39
N LYS A 25 -4.59 -10.40 14.29
CA LYS A 25 -4.86 -11.39 15.36
C LYS A 25 -5.34 -12.75 14.82
N ASP A 26 -6.01 -12.73 13.68
CA ASP A 26 -6.50 -13.92 12.95
C ASP A 26 -5.41 -14.62 12.11
N GLY A 27 -4.18 -14.08 12.12
CA GLY A 27 -3.05 -14.60 11.36
C GLY A 27 -2.95 -14.09 9.91
N SER A 28 -3.95 -13.35 9.43
CA SER A 28 -3.91 -12.71 8.10
C SER A 28 -2.89 -11.57 8.06
N ILE A 29 -2.37 -11.29 6.86
CA ILE A 29 -1.39 -10.22 6.64
C ILE A 29 -2.04 -9.18 5.74
N HIS A 30 -2.25 -7.99 6.30
CA HIS A 30 -2.84 -6.87 5.57
C HIS A 30 -2.05 -5.59 5.81
N ASP A 31 -2.12 -4.69 4.84
CA ASP A 31 -1.66 -3.33 5.02
C ASP A 31 -2.49 -2.61 6.08
N LEU A 32 -1.89 -1.61 6.68
CA LEU A 32 -2.64 -0.62 7.44
C LEU A 32 -3.65 0.08 6.51
N PRO A 33 -4.73 0.66 7.08
CA PRO A 33 -5.69 1.42 6.28
C PRO A 33 -5.00 2.47 5.42
N TRP A 34 -5.29 2.49 4.13
CA TRP A 34 -4.68 3.43 3.20
C TRP A 34 -5.08 4.85 3.51
N LYS A 35 -4.12 5.75 3.47
CA LYS A 35 -4.32 7.18 3.73
C LYS A 35 -4.96 7.87 2.52
N LYS A 36 -5.85 8.81 2.78
CA LYS A 36 -6.64 9.55 1.77
C LYS A 36 -5.82 10.45 0.82
N THR A 37 -4.54 10.70 1.11
CA THR A 37 -3.72 11.69 0.40
C THR A 37 -3.70 11.47 -1.11
N PHE A 38 -3.58 10.22 -1.58
CA PHE A 38 -3.56 9.92 -3.01
C PHE A 38 -4.91 10.19 -3.69
N ILE A 39 -6.03 9.94 -3.01
CA ILE A 39 -7.37 10.27 -3.51
C ILE A 39 -7.52 11.80 -3.66
N THR A 40 -7.17 12.55 -2.62
CA THR A 40 -7.24 14.03 -2.67
C THR A 40 -6.40 14.57 -3.82
N LYS A 41 -5.17 14.06 -3.98
CA LYS A 41 -4.27 14.50 -5.07
C LYS A 41 -4.72 14.03 -6.45
N SER A 42 -5.32 12.85 -6.57
CA SER A 42 -5.95 12.37 -7.81
C SER A 42 -7.02 13.37 -8.30
N VAL A 43 -7.93 13.77 -7.42
CA VAL A 43 -9.00 14.73 -7.75
C VAL A 43 -8.43 16.13 -8.05
N GLU A 44 -7.51 16.64 -7.21
CA GLU A 44 -6.91 17.97 -7.38
C GLU A 44 -6.14 18.11 -8.70
N CYS A 45 -5.44 17.05 -9.11
CA CYS A 45 -4.57 17.07 -10.28
C CYS A 45 -5.17 16.36 -11.50
N HIS A 46 -6.43 15.92 -11.44
CA HIS A 46 -7.14 15.20 -12.50
C HIS A 46 -6.37 13.97 -13.00
N ARG A 47 -5.89 13.15 -12.08
CA ARG A 47 -5.06 11.97 -12.38
C ARG A 47 -5.75 10.69 -11.95
N ASP A 48 -5.80 9.73 -12.86
CA ASP A 48 -6.36 8.41 -12.59
C ASP A 48 -5.49 7.62 -11.62
N VAL A 49 -6.11 6.70 -10.89
CA VAL A 49 -5.45 5.82 -9.92
C VAL A 49 -5.42 4.40 -10.48
N VAL A 50 -4.23 3.82 -10.55
CA VAL A 50 -4.05 2.41 -10.93
C VAL A 50 -3.72 1.60 -9.68
N PRO A 51 -4.63 0.73 -9.20
CA PRO A 51 -4.34 -0.13 -8.06
C PRO A 51 -3.35 -1.21 -8.46
N ILE A 52 -2.36 -1.47 -7.59
CA ILE A 52 -1.34 -2.50 -7.79
C ILE A 52 -1.29 -3.37 -6.54
N TYR A 53 -1.28 -4.68 -6.72
CA TYR A 53 -1.11 -5.65 -5.65
C TYR A 53 0.16 -6.47 -5.86
N PHE A 54 0.93 -6.65 -4.78
CA PHE A 54 2.11 -7.51 -4.73
C PHE A 54 1.82 -8.77 -3.92
N SER A 55 2.06 -9.95 -4.49
CA SER A 55 1.84 -11.22 -3.79
C SER A 55 2.93 -11.57 -2.77
N GLY A 56 4.02 -10.81 -2.75
CA GLY A 56 5.16 -11.06 -1.86
C GLY A 56 4.83 -10.96 -0.37
N ARG A 57 5.47 -11.82 0.42
CA ARG A 57 5.35 -11.82 1.89
C ARG A 57 6.73 -11.73 2.52
N ASN A 58 6.83 -10.99 3.61
CA ASN A 58 8.02 -11.02 4.48
C ASN A 58 8.02 -12.30 5.32
N SER A 59 9.15 -12.61 5.96
CA SER A 59 9.27 -13.79 6.80
C SER A 59 8.42 -13.66 8.09
N GLU A 60 8.03 -14.80 8.66
CA GLU A 60 7.36 -14.83 9.98
C GLU A 60 8.23 -14.17 11.08
N ARG A 61 9.55 -14.26 10.96
CA ARG A 61 10.50 -13.58 11.82
C ARG A 61 10.32 -12.06 11.74
N PHE A 62 10.21 -11.50 10.53
CA PHE A 62 9.98 -10.08 10.32
C PHE A 62 8.69 -9.61 11.00
N TYR A 63 7.58 -10.33 10.81
CA TYR A 63 6.30 -9.96 11.43
C TYR A 63 6.33 -10.05 12.96
N ARG A 64 7.08 -10.99 13.54
CA ARG A 64 7.28 -11.07 15.00
C ARG A 64 8.07 -9.87 15.53
N ILE A 65 9.15 -9.49 14.84
CA ILE A 65 9.96 -8.33 15.20
C ILE A 65 9.14 -7.04 15.08
N ALA A 66 8.39 -6.88 14.00
CA ALA A 66 7.52 -5.74 13.79
C ALA A 66 6.49 -5.61 14.93
N LYS A 67 5.83 -6.71 15.30
CA LYS A 67 4.86 -6.74 16.39
C LYS A 67 5.47 -6.39 17.76
N PHE A 68 6.69 -6.86 18.02
CA PHE A 68 7.42 -6.53 19.25
C PHE A 68 7.82 -5.05 19.28
N SER A 69 8.35 -4.53 18.17
CA SER A 69 8.74 -3.14 18.02
C SER A 69 7.58 -2.18 18.25
N ASP A 70 6.43 -2.45 17.61
CA ASP A 70 5.24 -1.60 17.73
C ASP A 70 4.71 -1.51 19.17
N ARG A 71 5.02 -2.52 20.01
CA ARG A 71 4.52 -2.60 21.39
C ARG A 71 5.45 -2.00 22.45
N TRP A 72 6.78 -2.08 22.24
CA TRP A 72 7.75 -1.84 23.30
C TRP A 72 8.78 -0.73 23.01
N LEU A 73 8.91 -0.30 21.76
CA LEU A 73 9.99 0.60 21.37
C LEU A 73 9.45 1.88 20.71
N PRO A 74 10.08 3.04 21.00
CA PRO A 74 9.68 4.33 20.42
C PRO A 74 10.09 4.49 18.94
N PHE A 75 10.81 3.51 18.36
CA PHE A 75 11.27 3.51 16.98
C PHE A 75 10.94 2.20 16.28
N ASN A 76 10.75 2.27 14.97
CA ASN A 76 10.33 1.13 14.16
C ASN A 76 11.53 0.23 13.80
N LEU A 77 11.84 -0.76 14.67
CA LEU A 77 12.86 -1.76 14.39
C LEU A 77 12.62 -2.54 13.09
N ALA A 78 11.36 -2.69 12.67
CA ALA A 78 11.04 -3.38 11.42
C ALA A 78 11.72 -2.70 10.22
N MET A 79 11.94 -1.39 10.26
CA MET A 79 12.65 -0.68 9.20
C MET A 79 14.11 -1.09 9.07
N ILE A 80 14.78 -1.40 10.20
CA ILE A 80 16.18 -1.85 10.21
C ILE A 80 16.28 -3.25 9.62
N PHE A 81 15.31 -4.13 9.94
CA PHE A 81 15.28 -5.50 9.43
C PHE A 81 14.73 -5.62 8.01
N LEU A 82 14.20 -4.54 7.43
CA LEU A 82 13.68 -4.55 6.07
C LEU A 82 14.77 -4.85 5.04
N VAL A 83 15.98 -4.36 5.26
CA VAL A 83 17.13 -4.63 4.38
C VAL A 83 17.51 -6.11 4.43
N ASP A 84 17.54 -6.73 5.63
CA ASP A 84 17.78 -8.18 5.79
C ASP A 84 16.69 -9.01 5.07
N GLU A 85 15.43 -8.62 5.21
CA GLU A 85 14.31 -9.26 4.49
C GLU A 85 14.43 -9.13 2.97
N MET A 86 14.89 -7.99 2.47
CA MET A 86 15.11 -7.78 1.03
C MET A 86 16.15 -8.78 0.50
N TYR A 87 17.29 -8.94 1.18
CA TYR A 87 18.31 -9.92 0.79
C TYR A 87 17.80 -11.36 0.89
N ARG A 88 16.99 -11.70 1.90
CA ARG A 88 16.39 -13.04 2.04
C ARG A 88 15.38 -13.37 0.96
N ASN A 89 14.84 -12.38 0.30
CA ASN A 89 13.89 -12.53 -0.79
C ASN A 89 14.55 -12.56 -2.18
N VAL A 90 15.88 -12.39 -2.26
CA VAL A 90 16.61 -12.55 -3.52
C VAL A 90 16.42 -13.98 -4.05
N GLY A 91 16.03 -14.08 -5.31
CA GLY A 91 15.75 -15.37 -5.98
C GLY A 91 14.36 -15.95 -5.72
N LYS A 92 13.51 -15.31 -4.92
CA LYS A 92 12.09 -15.67 -4.80
C LYS A 92 11.26 -15.02 -5.90
N HIS A 93 10.25 -15.73 -6.36
CA HIS A 93 9.26 -15.19 -7.28
C HIS A 93 8.10 -14.55 -6.51
N PHE A 94 7.62 -13.44 -7.03
CA PHE A 94 6.39 -12.80 -6.57
C PHE A 94 5.65 -12.23 -7.78
N ASP A 95 4.33 -12.26 -7.72
CA ASP A 95 3.49 -11.72 -8.79
C ASP A 95 3.12 -10.28 -8.49
N ILE A 96 3.02 -9.50 -9.54
CA ILE A 96 2.50 -8.13 -9.51
C ILE A 96 1.21 -8.12 -10.32
N TYR A 97 0.12 -7.73 -9.68
CA TYR A 97 -1.19 -7.60 -10.31
C TYR A 97 -1.49 -6.11 -10.50
N ILE A 98 -1.69 -5.70 -11.74
CA ILE A 98 -1.98 -4.31 -12.10
C ILE A 98 -3.46 -4.25 -12.49
N GLY A 99 -4.22 -3.47 -11.76
CA GLY A 99 -5.65 -3.27 -12.03
C GLY A 99 -5.90 -2.26 -13.15
N LYS A 100 -7.17 -2.11 -13.51
CA LYS A 100 -7.59 -1.09 -14.47
C LYS A 100 -7.47 0.30 -13.86
N PRO A 101 -7.13 1.32 -14.66
CA PRO A 101 -7.17 2.71 -14.20
C PRO A 101 -8.57 3.08 -13.69
N ILE A 102 -8.62 3.68 -12.51
CA ILE A 102 -9.83 4.23 -11.91
C ILE A 102 -9.81 5.72 -12.23
N PRO A 103 -10.76 6.22 -13.06
CA PRO A 103 -10.81 7.63 -13.40
C PRO A 103 -10.98 8.52 -12.15
N TRP A 104 -10.29 9.64 -12.11
CA TRP A 104 -10.36 10.57 -10.98
C TRP A 104 -11.80 11.09 -10.70
N GLN A 105 -12.66 11.14 -11.73
CA GLN A 105 -14.06 11.52 -11.62
C GLN A 105 -14.88 10.54 -10.76
N THR A 106 -14.40 9.30 -10.61
CA THR A 106 -15.04 8.28 -9.75
C THR A 106 -15.06 8.73 -8.29
N PHE A 107 -14.07 9.52 -7.86
CA PHE A 107 -13.92 9.98 -6.49
C PHE A 107 -14.74 11.24 -6.24
N ASP A 108 -16.04 11.10 -6.31
CA ASP A 108 -17.01 12.17 -6.10
C ASP A 108 -17.32 12.41 -4.61
N LYS A 109 -18.33 13.28 -4.36
CA LYS A 109 -18.77 13.62 -3.00
C LYS A 109 -19.69 12.60 -2.33
N SER A 110 -19.98 11.46 -2.98
CA SER A 110 -20.83 10.40 -2.41
C SER A 110 -20.18 9.68 -1.22
N ARG A 111 -18.84 9.72 -1.15
CA ARG A 111 -18.03 9.16 -0.06
C ARG A 111 -16.94 10.15 0.35
N THR A 112 -16.49 10.02 1.59
CA THR A 112 -15.33 10.77 2.05
C THR A 112 -14.05 10.29 1.34
N PRO A 113 -13.02 11.13 1.19
CA PRO A 113 -11.73 10.70 0.61
C PRO A 113 -11.09 9.50 1.34
N GLN A 114 -11.38 9.33 2.64
CA GLN A 114 -10.89 8.19 3.41
C GLN A 114 -11.64 6.91 3.05
N GLU A 115 -12.94 6.95 2.85
CA GLU A 115 -13.75 5.81 2.40
C GLU A 115 -13.36 5.39 0.98
N TRP A 116 -13.11 6.37 0.09
CA TRP A 116 -12.59 6.09 -1.25
C TRP A 116 -11.22 5.40 -1.20
N ALA A 117 -10.32 5.84 -0.30
CA ALA A 117 -9.02 5.18 -0.14
C ALA A 117 -9.15 3.72 0.31
N GLN A 118 -10.09 3.44 1.22
CA GLN A 118 -10.38 2.08 1.66
C GLN A 118 -11.02 1.23 0.54
N TRP A 119 -11.90 1.83 -0.25
CA TRP A 119 -12.48 1.15 -1.40
C TRP A 119 -11.40 0.76 -2.43
N VAL A 120 -10.50 1.68 -2.79
CA VAL A 120 -9.38 1.38 -3.69
C VAL A 120 -8.46 0.29 -3.11
N GLN A 121 -8.24 0.29 -1.80
CA GLN A 121 -7.50 -0.77 -1.12
C GLN A 121 -8.18 -2.13 -1.32
N GLN A 122 -9.50 -2.20 -1.15
CA GLN A 122 -10.27 -3.44 -1.37
C GLN A 122 -10.21 -3.90 -2.83
N GLU A 123 -10.32 -2.98 -3.79
CA GLU A 123 -10.18 -3.31 -5.22
C GLU A 123 -8.78 -3.87 -5.52
N ALA A 124 -7.71 -3.29 -4.96
CA ALA A 124 -6.36 -3.83 -5.10
C ALA A 124 -6.25 -5.26 -4.57
N TYR A 125 -6.87 -5.57 -3.42
CA TYR A 125 -6.85 -6.92 -2.84
C TYR A 125 -7.69 -7.95 -3.60
N LYS A 126 -8.63 -7.54 -4.44
CA LYS A 126 -9.41 -8.44 -5.32
C LYS A 126 -8.61 -8.90 -6.54
N LEU A 127 -7.63 -8.12 -7.01
CA LEU A 127 -6.89 -8.39 -8.25
C LEU A 127 -6.33 -9.83 -8.36
N PRO A 128 -5.76 -10.45 -7.31
CA PRO A 128 -5.30 -11.83 -7.41
C PRO A 128 -6.42 -12.88 -7.46
N LEU A 129 -7.66 -12.50 -7.17
CA LEU A 129 -8.83 -13.38 -7.16
C LEU A 129 -9.59 -13.39 -8.50
N GLU A 130 -9.31 -12.44 -9.38
CA GLU A 130 -9.98 -12.25 -10.67
C GLU A 130 -9.33 -13.06 -11.83
N LYS A 131 -8.62 -14.14 -11.51
CA LYS A 131 -8.02 -15.05 -12.51
C LYS A 131 -9.00 -16.08 -13.01
#